data_09dd0f3d2a0c8f952adc1f81eb3848f7
#
_entry.id   09dd0f3d2a0c8f952adc1f81eb3848f7
#
_cell.length_a   1.000
_cell.length_b   1.000
_cell.length_c   1.000
_cell.angle_alpha   90.00
_cell.angle_beta   90.00
_cell.angle_gamma   90.00
#
_symmetry.space_group_name_H-M   'P 1'
#
loop_
_entity.id
_entity.type
_entity.pdbx_description
1 polymer ?
#
loop_
_entity_poly.entity_id
_entity_poly.type
_entity_poly.pdbx_seq_one_letter_code
_entity_poly.pdbx_strand_id
1 'polypeptide(L)'
;MEDNRRTKKMKDITKYQGIIPAFYACYDDNGEISAERTQLLAKHLMEKGVKGLYVGGSSGECIYQSVEDRKKILENVMKAVKGKLTIIAHVACNNTKDSCELAAHAESQGVDAIA
;
A
#
# COMPACT_ATOMS: atom_id res chain seq x y z
N MET A 1 10.91 -24.63 31.90
CA MET A 1 10.95 -23.47 30.98
C MET A 1 9.89 -23.66 29.93
N GLU A 2 8.78 -22.95 30.05
CA GLU A 2 7.73 -23.02 29.03
C GLU A 2 8.25 -22.50 27.70
N ASP A 3 8.05 -23.31 26.66
CA ASP A 3 8.42 -22.92 25.31
C ASP A 3 7.51 -21.75 24.87
N ASN A 4 8.05 -20.55 24.94
CA ASN A 4 7.36 -19.31 24.59
C ASN A 4 6.80 -19.32 23.14
N ARG A 5 7.20 -20.32 22.32
CA ARG A 5 6.68 -20.53 20.98
C ARG A 5 5.28 -21.14 20.98
N ARG A 6 4.88 -21.83 22.04
CA ARG A 6 3.55 -22.47 22.15
C ARG A 6 2.45 -21.52 22.63
N THR A 7 2.82 -20.40 23.25
CA THR A 7 1.84 -19.44 23.78
C THR A 7 1.62 -18.24 22.85
N LYS A 8 2.35 -18.17 21.72
CA LYS A 8 2.18 -17.09 20.76
C LYS A 8 0.85 -17.27 20.04
N LYS A 9 -0.14 -16.44 20.36
CA LYS A 9 -1.38 -16.37 19.58
C LYS A 9 -1.05 -16.20 18.11
N MET A 10 -1.64 -17.04 17.26
CA MET A 10 -1.59 -16.83 15.82
C MET A 10 -2.16 -15.44 15.52
N LYS A 11 -1.47 -14.69 14.68
CA LYS A 11 -1.98 -13.40 14.22
C LYS A 11 -3.29 -13.61 13.46
N ASP A 12 -4.26 -12.76 13.73
CA ASP A 12 -5.50 -12.74 12.96
C ASP A 12 -5.19 -12.24 11.55
N ILE A 13 -5.42 -13.11 10.56
CA ILE A 13 -5.21 -12.82 9.14
C ILE A 13 -6.52 -12.53 8.40
N THR A 14 -7.64 -12.46 9.09
CA THR A 14 -8.95 -12.23 8.45
C THR A 14 -9.00 -10.89 7.70
N LYS A 15 -8.24 -9.90 8.14
CA LYS A 15 -8.16 -8.60 7.45
C LYS A 15 -7.55 -8.68 6.04
N TYR A 16 -6.89 -9.80 5.71
CA TYR A 16 -6.32 -10.04 4.38
C TYR A 16 -7.20 -10.94 3.50
N GLN A 17 -8.35 -11.35 4.01
CA GLN A 17 -9.29 -12.21 3.26
C GLN A 17 -10.28 -11.36 2.48
N GLY A 18 -10.39 -11.63 1.19
CA GLY A 18 -11.29 -10.90 0.30
C GLY A 18 -10.56 -10.38 -0.93
N ILE A 19 -11.20 -9.49 -1.64
CA ILE A 19 -10.65 -8.89 -2.86
C ILE A 19 -9.76 -7.71 -2.48
N ILE A 20 -8.49 -7.80 -2.87
CA ILE A 20 -7.49 -6.75 -2.65
C ILE A 20 -6.88 -6.42 -4.01
N PRO A 21 -7.49 -5.48 -4.78
CA PRO A 21 -6.99 -5.18 -6.11
C PRO A 21 -5.64 -4.46 -6.08
N ALA A 22 -4.88 -4.67 -7.14
CA ALA A 22 -3.69 -3.89 -7.41
C ALA A 22 -4.10 -2.45 -7.75
N PHE A 23 -3.53 -1.49 -7.04
CA PHE A 23 -3.86 -0.08 -7.21
C PHE A 23 -3.06 0.51 -8.37
N TYR A 24 -3.77 1.11 -9.33
CA TYR A 24 -3.15 1.76 -10.48
C TYR A 24 -2.62 3.14 -10.12
N ALA A 25 -1.46 3.49 -10.67
CA ALA A 25 -0.96 4.85 -10.57
C ALA A 25 -1.88 5.81 -11.34
N CYS A 26 -2.09 6.98 -10.78
CA CYS A 26 -2.94 8.02 -11.38
C CYS A 26 -2.09 9.23 -11.70
N TYR A 27 -2.07 9.58 -12.97
CA TYR A 27 -1.28 10.69 -13.49
C TYR A 27 -2.16 11.88 -13.87
N ASP A 28 -1.61 13.07 -13.75
CA ASP A 28 -2.25 14.27 -14.28
C ASP A 28 -1.96 14.43 -15.79
N ASP A 29 -2.43 15.51 -16.36
CA ASP A 29 -2.27 15.76 -17.81
C ASP A 29 -0.81 16.04 -18.24
N ASN A 30 0.08 16.27 -17.27
CA ASN A 30 1.51 16.44 -17.49
C ASN A 30 2.32 15.15 -17.26
N GLY A 31 1.65 14.04 -16.93
CA GLY A 31 2.30 12.76 -16.64
C GLY A 31 2.89 12.65 -15.23
N GLU A 32 2.57 13.58 -14.34
CA GLU A 32 2.98 13.54 -12.94
C GLU A 32 1.96 12.81 -12.07
N ILE A 33 2.40 12.25 -10.96
CA ILE A 33 1.46 11.61 -10.00
C ILE A 33 0.46 12.65 -9.50
N SER A 34 -0.82 12.35 -9.69
CA SER A 34 -1.93 13.20 -9.25
C SER A 34 -2.43 12.79 -7.88
N ALA A 35 -2.30 13.66 -6.91
CA ALA A 35 -2.85 13.46 -5.57
C ALA A 35 -4.37 13.31 -5.60
N GLU A 36 -5.05 14.19 -6.34
CA GLU A 36 -6.51 14.19 -6.46
C GLU A 36 -7.04 12.90 -7.10
N ARG A 37 -6.51 12.52 -8.26
CA ARG A 37 -6.94 11.33 -8.99
C ARG A 37 -6.64 10.06 -8.19
N THR A 38 -5.52 10.02 -7.46
CA THR A 38 -5.18 8.91 -6.56
C THR A 38 -6.23 8.75 -5.46
N GLN A 39 -6.62 9.84 -4.81
CA GLN A 39 -7.64 9.80 -3.75
C GLN A 39 -9.01 9.42 -4.31
N LEU A 40 -9.37 9.92 -5.49
CA LEU A 40 -10.64 9.58 -6.14
C LEU A 40 -10.72 8.09 -6.48
N LEU A 41 -9.65 7.51 -7.04
CA LEU A 41 -9.63 6.08 -7.34
C LEU A 41 -9.73 5.23 -6.07
N ALA A 42 -8.99 5.59 -5.02
CA ALA A 42 -9.04 4.87 -3.75
C ALA A 42 -10.45 4.89 -3.16
N LYS A 43 -11.11 6.02 -3.14
CA LYS A 43 -12.50 6.15 -2.68
C LYS A 43 -13.46 5.35 -3.54
N HIS A 44 -13.30 5.40 -4.86
CA HIS A 44 -14.13 4.62 -5.79
C HIS A 44 -14.04 3.13 -5.50
N LEU A 45 -12.83 2.60 -5.33
CA LEU A 45 -12.63 1.18 -5.01
C LEU A 45 -13.23 0.81 -3.65
N MET A 46 -13.07 1.68 -2.66
CA MET A 46 -13.71 1.49 -1.36
C MET A 46 -15.23 1.39 -1.47
N GLU A 47 -15.86 2.24 -2.26
CA GLU A 47 -17.30 2.24 -2.51
C GLU A 47 -17.76 0.97 -3.24
N LYS A 48 -16.87 0.33 -4.02
CA LYS A 48 -17.14 -0.96 -4.67
C LYS A 48 -17.10 -2.15 -3.71
N GLY A 49 -16.72 -1.95 -2.46
CA GLY A 49 -16.75 -2.99 -1.44
C GLY A 49 -15.53 -3.89 -1.38
N VAL A 50 -14.39 -3.47 -1.93
CA VAL A 50 -13.15 -4.24 -1.83
C VAL A 50 -12.66 -4.32 -0.38
N LYS A 51 -11.92 -5.36 -0.03
CA LYS A 51 -11.37 -5.56 1.31
C LYS A 51 -10.18 -4.65 1.58
N GLY A 52 -9.36 -4.41 0.58
CA GLY A 52 -8.15 -3.62 0.72
C GLY A 52 -7.57 -3.20 -0.62
N LEU A 53 -6.37 -2.63 -0.58
CA LEU A 53 -5.64 -2.19 -1.76
C LEU A 53 -4.18 -2.64 -1.68
N TYR A 54 -3.64 -3.12 -2.79
CA TYR A 54 -2.23 -3.46 -2.94
C TYR A 54 -1.55 -2.33 -3.73
N VAL A 55 -0.77 -1.52 -3.03
CA VAL A 55 -0.29 -0.22 -3.53
C VAL A 55 1.19 -0.28 -3.90
N GLY A 56 1.52 0.22 -5.07
CA GLY A 56 2.91 0.36 -5.51
C GLY A 56 3.52 -0.89 -6.12
N GLY A 57 2.71 -1.84 -6.56
CA GLY A 57 3.16 -3.05 -7.23
C GLY A 57 3.40 -2.86 -8.73
N SER A 58 3.62 -3.96 -9.44
CA SER A 58 3.90 -3.93 -10.88
C SER A 58 2.73 -3.40 -11.70
N SER A 59 1.50 -3.75 -11.35
CA SER A 59 0.30 -3.20 -12.00
C SER A 59 0.12 -1.70 -11.73
N GLY A 60 0.72 -1.20 -10.66
CA GLY A 60 0.80 0.23 -10.36
C GLY A 60 1.99 0.92 -11.02
N GLU A 61 2.68 0.25 -11.92
CA GLU A 61 3.82 0.79 -12.69
C GLU A 61 5.03 1.20 -11.85
N CYS A 62 5.27 0.51 -10.72
CA CYS A 62 6.36 0.87 -9.80
C CYS A 62 7.74 0.94 -10.45
N ILE A 63 7.97 0.13 -11.49
CA ILE A 63 9.26 0.07 -12.20
C ILE A 63 9.59 1.41 -12.91
N TYR A 64 8.59 2.20 -13.23
CA TYR A 64 8.77 3.49 -13.93
C TYR A 64 8.75 4.69 -12.98
N GLN A 65 8.62 4.46 -11.69
CA GLN A 65 8.42 5.53 -10.71
C GLN A 65 9.63 5.69 -9.80
N SER A 66 9.89 6.95 -9.42
CA SER A 66 10.87 7.26 -8.39
C SER A 66 10.37 6.84 -7.00
N VAL A 67 11.28 6.77 -6.04
CA VAL A 67 10.93 6.58 -4.62
C VAL A 67 9.94 7.66 -4.16
N GLU A 68 10.16 8.90 -4.56
CA GLU A 68 9.28 10.02 -4.19
C GLU A 68 7.87 9.88 -4.76
N ASP A 69 7.75 9.43 -6.01
CA ASP A 69 6.45 9.17 -6.63
C ASP A 69 5.70 8.06 -5.88
N ARG A 70 6.39 6.99 -5.53
CA ARG A 70 5.80 5.88 -4.80
C ARG A 70 5.33 6.29 -3.41
N LYS A 71 6.09 7.13 -2.71
CA LYS A 71 5.69 7.73 -1.43
C LYS A 71 4.44 8.58 -1.59
N LYS A 72 4.40 9.43 -2.61
CA LYS A 72 3.26 10.31 -2.89
C LYS A 72 1.98 9.51 -3.14
N ILE A 73 2.06 8.43 -3.91
CA ILE A 73 0.91 7.55 -4.16
C ILE A 73 0.39 6.98 -2.84
N LEU A 74 1.26 6.37 -2.04
CA LEU A 74 0.86 5.75 -0.77
C LEU A 74 0.26 6.78 0.19
N GLU A 75 0.87 7.93 0.33
CA GLU A 75 0.37 9.01 1.20
C GLU A 75 -1.05 9.42 0.81
N ASN A 76 -1.34 9.52 -0.48
CA ASN A 76 -2.65 9.92 -0.96
C ASN A 76 -3.70 8.81 -0.84
N VAL A 77 -3.31 7.55 -1.03
CA VAL A 77 -4.17 6.42 -0.71
C VAL A 77 -4.54 6.43 0.77
N MET A 78 -3.54 6.60 1.64
CA MET A 78 -3.77 6.64 3.09
C MET A 78 -4.66 7.81 3.51
N LYS A 79 -4.50 9.00 2.93
CA LYS A 79 -5.40 10.13 3.18
C LYS A 79 -6.85 9.80 2.86
N ALA A 80 -7.09 9.04 1.81
CA ALA A 80 -8.44 8.74 1.35
C ALA A 80 -9.12 7.62 2.16
N VAL A 81 -8.37 6.55 2.52
CA VAL A 81 -9.00 5.30 2.99
C VAL A 81 -8.37 4.69 4.24
N LYS A 82 -7.46 5.38 4.92
CA LYS A 82 -6.84 4.87 6.16
C LYS A 82 -7.90 4.49 7.19
N GLY A 83 -7.73 3.31 7.79
CA GLY A 83 -8.65 2.80 8.80
C GLY A 83 -9.95 2.21 8.24
N LYS A 84 -10.16 2.29 6.93
CA LYS A 84 -11.37 1.79 6.26
C LYS A 84 -11.10 0.59 5.36
N LEU A 85 -9.88 0.47 4.84
CA LEU A 85 -9.43 -0.64 4.00
C LEU A 85 -8.11 -1.19 4.53
N THR A 86 -7.89 -2.48 4.29
CA THR A 86 -6.56 -3.08 4.49
C THR A 86 -5.61 -2.57 3.41
N ILE A 87 -4.47 -2.03 3.81
CA ILE A 87 -3.47 -1.49 2.87
C ILE A 87 -2.20 -2.31 2.94
N ILE A 88 -1.81 -2.86 1.81
CA ILE A 88 -0.53 -3.55 1.61
C ILE A 88 0.32 -2.67 0.72
N ALA A 89 1.46 -2.22 1.22
CA ALA A 89 2.40 -1.41 0.44
C ALA A 89 3.50 -2.28 -0.14
N HIS A 90 3.60 -2.31 -1.45
CA HIS A 90 4.71 -2.95 -2.14
C HIS A 90 5.93 -2.02 -2.08
N VAL A 91 7.05 -2.53 -1.57
CA VAL A 91 8.26 -1.73 -1.31
C VAL A 91 9.48 -2.22 -2.09
N ALA A 92 9.32 -3.26 -2.87
CA ALA A 92 10.44 -3.81 -3.63
C ALA A 92 10.96 -2.81 -4.68
N CYS A 93 12.26 -2.73 -4.76
CA CYS A 93 13.02 -1.93 -5.71
C CYS A 93 14.15 -2.79 -6.28
N ASN A 94 14.86 -2.24 -7.27
CA ASN A 94 16.05 -2.88 -7.81
C ASN A 94 17.29 -2.74 -6.92
N ASN A 95 17.16 -2.12 -5.75
CA ASN A 95 18.22 -2.04 -4.74
C ASN A 95 17.63 -2.04 -3.33
N THR A 96 18.39 -2.56 -2.38
CA THR A 96 17.96 -2.73 -0.99
C THR A 96 17.76 -1.40 -0.27
N LYS A 97 18.59 -0.41 -0.56
CA LYS A 97 18.52 0.91 0.09
C LYS A 97 17.16 1.55 -0.12
N ASP A 98 16.69 1.60 -1.36
CA ASP A 98 15.40 2.20 -1.70
C ASP A 98 14.22 1.38 -1.14
N SER A 99 14.36 0.04 -1.16
CA SER A 99 13.35 -0.83 -0.53
C SER A 99 13.21 -0.57 0.96
N CYS A 100 14.34 -0.40 1.67
CA CYS A 100 14.32 -0.06 3.11
C CYS A 100 13.70 1.32 3.36
N GLU A 101 13.99 2.29 2.52
CA GLU A 101 13.40 3.64 2.63
C GLU A 101 11.87 3.59 2.45
N LEU A 102 11.40 2.87 1.44
CA LEU A 102 9.97 2.70 1.21
C LEU A 102 9.29 1.91 2.32
N ALA A 103 9.94 0.89 2.87
CA ALA A 103 9.41 0.13 3.99
C ALA A 103 9.24 1.00 5.25
N ALA A 104 10.25 1.80 5.57
CA ALA A 104 10.19 2.74 6.70
C ALA A 104 9.09 3.79 6.50
N HIS A 105 8.96 4.32 5.30
CA HIS A 105 7.90 5.25 4.94
C HIS A 105 6.51 4.61 5.09
N ALA A 106 6.33 3.40 4.56
CA ALA A 106 5.07 2.66 4.66
C ALA A 106 4.67 2.43 6.13
N GLU A 107 5.62 2.04 6.97
CA GLU A 107 5.38 1.88 8.41
C GLU A 107 4.92 3.21 9.03
N SER A 108 5.58 4.32 8.70
CA SER A 108 5.22 5.64 9.19
C SER A 108 3.81 6.07 8.78
N GLN A 109 3.34 5.60 7.62
CA GLN A 109 1.98 5.86 7.14
C GLN A 109 0.92 4.99 7.80
N GLY A 110 1.32 3.93 8.51
CA GLY A 110 0.41 3.05 9.23
C GLY A 110 -0.27 2.00 8.35
N VAL A 111 0.43 1.49 7.33
CA VAL A 111 -0.09 0.38 6.50
C VAL A 111 -0.21 -0.91 7.31
N ASP A 112 -1.03 -1.83 6.83
CA ASP A 112 -1.25 -3.12 7.49
C ASP A 112 -0.10 -4.11 7.23
N ALA A 113 0.50 -4.03 6.05
CA ALA A 113 1.61 -4.90 5.67
C ALA A 113 2.45 -4.27 4.56
N ILE A 114 3.66 -4.78 4.42
CA ILE A 114 4.53 -4.52 3.25
C ILE A 114 4.74 -5.81 2.47
N ALA A 115 5.07 -5.67 1.18
CA ALA A 115 5.36 -6.78 0.29
C ALA A 115 6.56 -6.46 -0.62
#